data_49d45a2a4a13aa021d8c652f643bf582
#
_entry.id   49d45a2a4a13aa021d8c652f643bf582
#
_cell.length_a   1.000
_cell.length_b   1.000
_cell.length_c   1.000
_cell.angle_alpha   90.00
_cell.angle_beta   90.00
_cell.angle_gamma   90.00
#
_symmetry.space_group_name_H-M   'P 1'
#
loop_
_entity.id
_entity.type
_entity.pdbx_description
1 polymer ?
#
loop_
_entity_poly.entity_id
_entity_poly.type
_entity_poly.pdbx_seq_one_letter_code
_entity_poly.pdbx_strand_id
1 'polypeptide(L)'
;IHHDYAPRWDWSPPPEEDQQPSSLSISWDRPLLYAAIAVPGGLLHVINLHLRAPRPAPVVTARGKGSSRSRIEGQFVAALKRDGQALEARVVVDELFDADPGARILVCGDLNAGEHEVPLAILRATVEDTGNPALASRVLHDVEDAVPADRRFSVRHAGRPVLLDHILVSQSVQSSVRSVEILNRDLADEVTDAEQPLAGSFHAAVVAEFDL
;
A
#
# COMPACT_ATOMS: atom_id res chain seq x y z
N ILE A 1 6.69 9.27 -14.54
CA ILE A 1 6.47 10.54 -13.84
C ILE A 1 6.61 10.22 -12.36
N HIS A 2 7.62 10.78 -11.72
CA HIS A 2 7.80 10.66 -10.27
C HIS A 2 7.07 11.82 -9.62
N HIS A 3 6.11 11.55 -8.76
CA HIS A 3 5.58 12.54 -7.85
C HIS A 3 6.31 12.40 -6.51
N ASP A 4 7.27 13.28 -6.26
CA ASP A 4 7.81 13.49 -4.91
C ASP A 4 6.78 14.32 -4.14
N TYR A 5 5.91 13.64 -3.41
CA TYR A 5 4.99 14.30 -2.51
C TYR A 5 5.69 14.53 -1.17
N ALA A 6 5.95 15.77 -0.84
CA ALA A 6 6.41 16.10 0.51
C ALA A 6 5.21 15.95 1.47
N PRO A 7 5.34 15.16 2.55
CA PRO A 7 4.24 15.03 3.51
C PRO A 7 3.88 16.40 4.09
N ARG A 8 2.60 16.70 4.14
CA ARG A 8 2.09 17.98 4.66
C ARG A 8 2.05 18.03 6.19
N TRP A 9 2.55 17.01 6.86
CA TRP A 9 2.51 16.91 8.32
C TRP A 9 3.92 16.92 8.88
N ASP A 10 4.14 17.84 9.79
CA ASP A 10 5.31 17.86 10.63
C ASP A 10 4.98 17.10 11.92
N TRP A 11 5.57 15.91 12.09
CA TRP A 11 5.57 15.26 13.39
C TRP A 11 6.81 15.73 14.13
N SER A 12 6.58 16.34 15.28
CA SER A 12 7.67 16.68 16.22
C SER A 12 7.58 15.74 17.40
N PRO A 13 8.66 15.03 17.75
CA PRO A 13 8.71 14.32 19.01
C PRO A 13 8.51 15.30 20.17
N PRO A 14 7.91 14.88 21.29
CA PRO A 14 7.76 15.74 22.45
C PRO A 14 9.17 16.29 22.84
N PRO A 15 9.30 17.61 23.06
CA PRO A 15 10.59 18.21 23.40
C PRO A 15 11.10 17.55 24.69
N GLU A 16 12.38 17.17 24.70
CA GLU A 16 13.08 16.95 25.96
C GLU A 16 13.25 18.32 26.65
N GLU A 17 13.24 18.33 27.97
CA GLU A 17 13.08 19.55 28.81
C GLU A 17 13.96 20.76 28.45
N ASP A 18 14.96 20.61 27.58
CA ASP A 18 15.90 21.67 27.16
C ASP A 18 16.07 21.83 25.64
N GLN A 19 15.26 21.18 24.78
CA GLN A 19 15.40 21.32 23.32
C GLN A 19 14.20 22.03 22.69
N GLN A 20 14.49 23.02 21.82
CA GLN A 20 13.47 23.60 20.95
C GLN A 20 12.84 22.49 20.08
N PRO A 21 11.50 22.47 19.91
CA PRO A 21 10.83 21.48 19.07
C PRO A 21 11.38 21.61 17.65
N SER A 22 12.09 20.57 17.20
CA SER A 22 12.48 20.44 15.81
C SER A 22 11.41 19.65 15.07
N SER A 23 10.80 20.24 14.05
CA SER A 23 9.94 19.54 13.14
C SER A 23 10.75 18.44 12.42
N LEU A 24 10.28 17.19 12.49
CA LEU A 24 10.86 16.10 11.73
C LEU A 24 10.11 15.95 10.42
N SER A 25 10.72 16.31 9.32
CA SER A 25 10.15 16.01 8.00
C SER A 25 10.15 14.49 7.78
N ILE A 26 9.00 13.91 7.51
CA ILE A 26 8.86 12.50 7.17
C ILE A 26 8.93 12.37 5.65
N SER A 27 10.04 11.81 5.14
CA SER A 27 10.19 11.51 3.72
C SER A 27 9.79 10.08 3.42
N TRP A 28 9.32 9.83 2.21
CA TRP A 28 9.00 8.48 1.74
C TRP A 28 10.28 7.73 1.37
N ASP A 29 10.29 6.43 1.65
CA ASP A 29 11.44 5.58 1.31
C ASP A 29 11.44 5.20 -0.17
N ARG A 30 10.26 5.14 -0.80
CA ARG A 30 10.03 4.77 -2.20
C ARG A 30 8.95 5.66 -2.81
N PRO A 31 9.22 6.27 -3.99
CA PRO A 31 8.23 7.09 -4.67
C PRO A 31 7.11 6.23 -5.25
N LEU A 32 5.94 6.82 -5.41
CA LEU A 32 4.84 6.31 -6.19
C LEU A 32 5.23 6.34 -7.69
N LEU A 33 4.95 5.26 -8.42
CA LEU A 33 5.05 5.24 -9.88
C LEU A 33 3.64 5.39 -10.48
N TYR A 34 3.48 6.41 -11.32
CA TYR A 34 2.26 6.61 -12.10
C TYR A 34 2.53 6.46 -13.59
N ALA A 35 1.65 5.74 -14.28
CA ALA A 35 1.66 5.61 -15.74
C ALA A 35 0.24 5.73 -16.30
N ALA A 36 0.09 6.51 -17.37
CA ALA A 36 -1.11 6.53 -18.19
C ALA A 36 -0.85 5.70 -19.46
N ILE A 37 -1.60 4.61 -19.64
CA ILE A 37 -1.43 3.64 -20.71
C ILE A 37 -2.59 3.77 -21.68
N ALA A 38 -2.31 3.97 -22.97
CA ALA A 38 -3.34 3.96 -23.99
C ALA A 38 -3.83 2.52 -24.22
N VAL A 39 -5.13 2.32 -24.03
CA VAL A 39 -5.82 1.04 -24.25
C VAL A 39 -7.04 1.27 -25.13
N PRO A 40 -7.66 0.24 -25.72
CA PRO A 40 -8.93 0.40 -26.43
C PRO A 40 -9.97 1.13 -25.55
N GLY A 41 -10.56 2.19 -26.10
CA GLY A 41 -11.58 2.97 -25.38
C GLY A 41 -11.07 4.03 -24.41
N GLY A 42 -9.74 4.33 -24.34
CA GLY A 42 -9.21 5.45 -23.58
C GLY A 42 -7.88 5.19 -22.85
N LEU A 43 -7.71 5.85 -21.71
CA LEU A 43 -6.52 5.69 -20.88
C LEU A 43 -6.80 4.75 -19.71
N LEU A 44 -5.83 3.90 -19.39
CA LEU A 44 -5.74 3.19 -18.11
C LEU A 44 -4.67 3.90 -17.26
N HIS A 45 -5.08 4.38 -16.11
CA HIS A 45 -4.18 4.98 -15.11
C HIS A 45 -3.68 3.90 -14.18
N VAL A 46 -2.38 3.64 -14.20
CA VAL A 46 -1.73 2.63 -13.34
C VAL A 46 -0.89 3.33 -12.29
N ILE A 47 -1.15 3.03 -11.04
CA ILE A 47 -0.40 3.51 -9.88
C ILE A 47 0.25 2.30 -9.21
N ASN A 48 1.59 2.25 -9.23
CA ASN A 48 2.32 1.19 -8.57
C ASN A 48 2.95 1.71 -7.27
N LEU A 49 2.76 0.95 -6.20
CA LEU A 49 3.17 1.29 -4.85
C LEU A 49 4.03 0.19 -4.25
N HIS A 50 4.99 0.59 -3.42
CA HIS A 50 5.62 -0.29 -2.47
C HIS A 50 5.66 0.45 -1.14
N LEU A 51 4.63 0.27 -0.33
CA LEU A 51 4.46 0.98 0.93
C LEU A 51 5.51 0.56 1.97
N ARG A 52 5.70 1.38 2.98
CA ARG A 52 6.62 1.11 4.06
C ARG A 52 6.25 -0.18 4.80
N ALA A 53 7.22 -1.10 4.94
CA ALA A 53 7.04 -2.29 5.77
C ALA A 53 6.78 -1.92 7.25
N PRO A 54 5.96 -2.69 7.97
CA PRO A 54 5.62 -2.45 9.39
C PRO A 54 6.78 -2.80 10.33
N ARG A 55 8.01 -2.42 9.95
CA ARG A 55 9.22 -2.60 10.78
C ARG A 55 9.61 -1.25 11.38
N PRO A 56 10.01 -1.20 12.67
CA PRO A 56 10.40 0.05 13.30
C PRO A 56 11.41 0.84 12.48
N ALA A 57 11.09 2.11 12.19
CA ALA A 57 12.06 3.01 11.56
C ALA A 57 13.20 3.29 12.55
N PRO A 58 14.44 3.51 12.07
CA PRO A 58 15.53 3.90 12.94
C PRO A 58 15.28 5.32 13.49
N VAL A 59 15.01 5.41 14.79
CA VAL A 59 14.86 6.67 15.52
C VAL A 59 16.00 6.78 16.53
N VAL A 60 16.66 7.92 16.56
CA VAL A 60 17.68 8.23 17.55
C VAL A 60 17.03 9.10 18.62
N THR A 61 17.01 8.59 19.85
CA THR A 61 16.56 9.35 21.02
C THR A 61 17.75 9.73 21.89
N ALA A 62 17.58 10.64 22.83
CA ALA A 62 18.61 10.98 23.80
C ALA A 62 19.13 9.77 24.63
N ARG A 63 18.33 8.70 24.71
CA ARG A 63 18.70 7.42 25.33
C ARG A 63 19.46 6.48 24.38
N GLY A 64 19.77 6.93 23.17
CA GLY A 64 20.52 6.18 22.17
C GLY A 64 19.67 5.26 21.30
N LYS A 65 20.32 4.67 20.29
CA LYS A 65 19.73 3.67 19.40
C LYS A 65 19.45 2.38 20.17
N GLY A 66 18.28 1.76 19.91
CA GLY A 66 17.96 0.43 20.48
C GLY A 66 17.30 0.46 21.85
N SER A 67 16.98 1.62 22.41
CA SER A 67 16.14 1.69 23.62
C SER A 67 14.71 1.23 23.32
N SER A 68 13.99 0.80 24.34
CA SER A 68 12.55 0.45 24.21
C SER A 68 11.75 1.61 23.61
N ARG A 69 12.03 2.83 24.06
CA ARG A 69 11.41 4.06 23.57
C ARG A 69 11.70 4.27 22.08
N SER A 70 12.95 4.20 21.64
CA SER A 70 13.29 4.39 20.22
C SER A 70 12.64 3.35 19.30
N ARG A 71 12.43 2.12 19.81
CA ARG A 71 11.72 1.07 19.06
C ARG A 71 10.24 1.40 18.90
N ILE A 72 9.58 1.87 19.96
CA ILE A 72 8.14 2.23 19.93
C ILE A 72 7.93 3.44 19.03
N GLU A 73 8.73 4.46 19.14
CA GLU A 73 8.70 5.64 18.27
C GLU A 73 8.99 5.26 16.80
N GLY A 74 9.95 4.37 16.57
CA GLY A 74 10.24 3.84 15.24
C GLY A 74 9.07 3.08 14.63
N GLN A 75 8.32 2.34 15.44
CA GLN A 75 7.09 1.65 15.01
C GLN A 75 6.02 2.66 14.59
N PHE A 76 5.82 3.72 15.39
CA PHE A 76 4.89 4.79 15.07
C PHE A 76 5.27 5.55 13.80
N VAL A 77 6.56 5.89 13.62
CA VAL A 77 7.05 6.53 12.39
C VAL A 77 6.84 5.63 11.17
N ALA A 78 7.05 4.32 11.30
CA ALA A 78 6.81 3.38 10.20
C ALA A 78 5.32 3.35 9.80
N ALA A 79 4.39 3.37 10.78
CA ALA A 79 2.96 3.45 10.53
C ALA A 79 2.58 4.77 9.83
N LEU A 80 3.06 5.92 10.36
CA LEU A 80 2.81 7.23 9.72
C LEU A 80 3.30 7.27 8.27
N LYS A 81 4.47 6.71 7.98
CA LYS A 81 4.97 6.63 6.60
C LYS A 81 4.05 5.79 5.72
N ARG A 82 3.68 4.60 6.18
CA ARG A 82 2.84 3.66 5.42
C ARG A 82 1.47 4.25 5.13
N ASP A 83 0.80 4.75 6.16
CA ASP A 83 -0.55 5.31 6.04
C ASP A 83 -0.53 6.62 5.24
N GLY A 84 0.50 7.45 5.41
CA GLY A 84 0.68 8.67 4.62
C GLY A 84 0.94 8.39 3.14
N GLN A 85 1.72 7.34 2.80
CA GLN A 85 1.91 6.91 1.40
C GLN A 85 0.58 6.43 0.78
N ALA A 86 -0.23 5.69 1.54
CA ALA A 86 -1.56 5.27 1.09
C ALA A 86 -2.47 6.48 0.84
N LEU A 87 -2.44 7.49 1.73
CA LEU A 87 -3.20 8.73 1.57
C LEU A 87 -2.76 9.50 0.31
N GLU A 88 -1.45 9.63 0.06
CA GLU A 88 -0.96 10.31 -1.14
C GLU A 88 -1.41 9.62 -2.43
N ALA A 89 -1.34 8.29 -2.45
CA ALA A 89 -1.84 7.51 -3.58
C ALA A 89 -3.35 7.71 -3.76
N ARG A 90 -4.12 7.75 -2.67
CA ARG A 90 -5.56 8.01 -2.70
C ARG A 90 -5.87 9.41 -3.22
N VAL A 91 -5.11 10.43 -2.84
CA VAL A 91 -5.28 11.81 -3.36
C VAL A 91 -5.08 11.82 -4.88
N VAL A 92 -4.08 11.12 -5.40
CA VAL A 92 -3.90 10.99 -6.87
C VAL A 92 -5.09 10.30 -7.52
N VAL A 93 -5.64 9.25 -6.90
CA VAL A 93 -6.86 8.57 -7.39
C VAL A 93 -8.05 9.53 -7.42
N ASP A 94 -8.24 10.34 -6.37
CA ASP A 94 -9.35 11.30 -6.31
C ASP A 94 -9.19 12.42 -7.34
N GLU A 95 -7.96 12.89 -7.60
CA GLU A 95 -7.67 13.87 -8.66
C GLU A 95 -8.02 13.31 -10.05
N LEU A 96 -7.77 12.02 -10.29
CA LEU A 96 -8.17 11.35 -11.53
C LEU A 96 -9.69 11.26 -11.67
N PHE A 97 -10.41 10.94 -10.61
CA PHE A 97 -11.88 10.92 -10.60
C PHE A 97 -12.48 12.33 -10.71
N ASP A 98 -11.81 13.37 -10.20
CA ASP A 98 -12.24 14.76 -10.36
C ASP A 98 -12.12 15.21 -11.82
N ALA A 99 -11.09 14.72 -12.52
CA ALA A 99 -10.89 15.01 -13.95
C ALA A 99 -11.84 14.20 -14.84
N ASP A 100 -12.08 12.93 -14.50
CA ASP A 100 -13.00 12.01 -15.19
C ASP A 100 -13.66 11.06 -14.20
N PRO A 101 -14.94 11.24 -13.86
CA PRO A 101 -15.68 10.33 -12.97
C PRO A 101 -15.72 8.87 -13.44
N GLY A 102 -15.49 8.60 -14.73
CA GLY A 102 -15.38 7.28 -15.32
C GLY A 102 -13.95 6.78 -15.46
N ALA A 103 -12.96 7.43 -14.85
CA ALA A 103 -11.57 7.10 -14.99
C ALA A 103 -11.29 5.61 -14.74
N ARG A 104 -10.51 5.00 -15.64
CA ARG A 104 -10.04 3.62 -15.50
C ARG A 104 -8.76 3.64 -14.69
N ILE A 105 -8.85 3.22 -13.42
CA ILE A 105 -7.74 3.30 -12.47
C ILE A 105 -7.40 1.90 -11.96
N LEU A 106 -6.11 1.61 -11.89
CA LEU A 106 -5.53 0.41 -11.31
C LEU A 106 -4.43 0.85 -10.33
N VAL A 107 -4.56 0.45 -9.07
CA VAL A 107 -3.53 0.63 -8.04
C VAL A 107 -2.99 -0.74 -7.67
N CYS A 108 -1.68 -0.96 -7.76
CA CYS A 108 -1.10 -2.27 -7.49
C CYS A 108 0.25 -2.19 -6.78
N GLY A 109 0.67 -3.30 -6.20
CA GLY A 109 2.00 -3.49 -5.64
C GLY A 109 2.00 -4.10 -4.25
N ASP A 110 3.18 -4.10 -3.63
CA ASP A 110 3.35 -4.51 -2.23
C ASP A 110 2.89 -3.37 -1.30
N LEU A 111 1.69 -3.49 -0.78
CA LEU A 111 1.12 -2.50 0.12
C LEU A 111 1.57 -2.70 1.57
N ASN A 112 2.31 -3.77 1.87
CA ASN A 112 2.75 -4.10 3.23
C ASN A 112 1.62 -4.00 4.27
N ALA A 113 0.40 -4.30 3.86
CA ALA A 113 -0.82 -4.18 4.64
C ALA A 113 -1.81 -5.28 4.25
N GLY A 114 -2.40 -5.92 5.25
CA GLY A 114 -3.47 -6.89 5.05
C GLY A 114 -4.82 -6.20 4.80
N GLU A 115 -5.80 -7.01 4.41
CA GLU A 115 -7.14 -6.59 3.97
C GLU A 115 -7.86 -5.61 4.93
N HIS A 116 -7.65 -5.73 6.24
CA HIS A 116 -8.32 -4.92 7.26
C HIS A 116 -7.43 -3.84 7.87
N GLU A 117 -6.25 -3.61 7.31
CA GLU A 117 -5.35 -2.58 7.81
C GLU A 117 -5.64 -1.20 7.20
N VAL A 118 -5.23 -0.15 7.92
CA VAL A 118 -5.50 1.25 7.59
C VAL A 118 -5.12 1.64 6.15
N PRO A 119 -3.95 1.24 5.60
CA PRO A 119 -3.61 1.59 4.21
C PRO A 119 -4.63 1.13 3.18
N LEU A 120 -5.18 -0.08 3.34
CA LEU A 120 -6.21 -0.61 2.43
C LEU A 120 -7.52 0.15 2.58
N ALA A 121 -7.96 0.48 3.80
CA ALA A 121 -9.14 1.29 4.05
C ALA A 121 -9.02 2.67 3.39
N ILE A 122 -7.85 3.32 3.50
CA ILE A 122 -7.58 4.60 2.85
C ILE A 122 -7.66 4.48 1.32
N LEU A 123 -7.00 3.49 0.73
CA LEU A 123 -6.96 3.32 -0.73
C LEU A 123 -8.32 2.97 -1.31
N ARG A 124 -9.04 2.05 -0.68
CA ARG A 124 -10.39 1.63 -1.10
C ARG A 124 -11.39 2.77 -0.97
N ALA A 125 -11.33 3.52 0.13
CA ALA A 125 -12.28 4.56 0.51
C ALA A 125 -13.72 4.04 0.38
N THR A 126 -14.05 2.94 1.05
CA THR A 126 -15.38 2.31 1.02
C THR A 126 -16.44 3.28 1.52
N VAL A 127 -17.70 3.07 1.13
CA VAL A 127 -18.80 3.95 1.52
C VAL A 127 -18.96 3.98 3.05
N GLU A 128 -18.79 2.84 3.70
CA GLU A 128 -18.86 2.70 5.15
C GLU A 128 -17.78 3.52 5.84
N ASP A 129 -16.56 3.51 5.30
CA ASP A 129 -15.43 4.25 5.86
C ASP A 129 -15.59 5.75 5.65
N THR A 130 -16.13 6.17 4.51
CA THR A 130 -16.31 7.61 4.20
C THR A 130 -17.57 8.20 4.85
N GLY A 131 -18.56 7.38 5.17
CA GLY A 131 -19.87 7.82 5.63
C GLY A 131 -20.65 8.67 4.61
N ASN A 132 -20.24 8.65 3.33
CA ASN A 132 -20.83 9.45 2.24
C ASN A 132 -21.21 8.58 1.04
N PRO A 133 -22.48 8.17 0.90
CA PRO A 133 -22.94 7.34 -0.22
C PRO A 133 -22.68 7.91 -1.61
N ALA A 134 -22.55 9.25 -1.74
CA ALA A 134 -22.25 9.88 -3.01
C ALA A 134 -20.85 9.54 -3.56
N LEU A 135 -19.97 9.01 -2.70
CA LEU A 135 -18.62 8.59 -3.07
C LEU A 135 -18.53 7.13 -3.55
N ALA A 136 -19.66 6.41 -3.62
CA ALA A 136 -19.67 4.99 -4.02
C ALA A 136 -18.99 4.72 -5.37
N SER A 137 -19.10 5.64 -6.33
CA SER A 137 -18.45 5.54 -7.64
C SER A 137 -16.93 5.71 -7.59
N ARG A 138 -16.37 6.18 -6.47
CA ARG A 138 -14.94 6.41 -6.26
C ARG A 138 -14.26 5.31 -5.45
N VAL A 139 -15.01 4.29 -5.04
CA VAL A 139 -14.47 3.12 -4.33
C VAL A 139 -13.54 2.34 -5.25
N LEU A 140 -12.40 1.88 -4.71
CA LEU A 140 -11.58 0.89 -5.37
C LEU A 140 -11.90 -0.50 -4.83
N HIS A 141 -11.92 -1.48 -5.74
CA HIS A 141 -12.29 -2.86 -5.47
C HIS A 141 -11.08 -3.77 -5.60
N ASP A 142 -10.91 -4.68 -4.65
CA ASP A 142 -9.87 -5.71 -4.71
C ASP A 142 -10.23 -6.76 -5.74
N VAL A 143 -9.34 -7.03 -6.69
CA VAL A 143 -9.55 -8.12 -7.64
C VAL A 143 -9.29 -9.48 -7.02
N GLU A 144 -8.48 -9.56 -5.97
CA GLU A 144 -8.13 -10.77 -5.23
C GLU A 144 -9.34 -11.41 -4.53
N ASP A 145 -10.45 -10.70 -4.38
CA ASP A 145 -11.70 -11.24 -3.87
C ASP A 145 -12.26 -12.39 -4.73
N ALA A 146 -11.87 -12.44 -6.00
CA ALA A 146 -12.17 -13.56 -6.88
C ALA A 146 -11.35 -14.85 -6.57
N VAL A 147 -10.27 -14.74 -5.80
CA VAL A 147 -9.42 -15.88 -5.43
C VAL A 147 -10.00 -16.58 -4.20
N PRO A 148 -10.10 -17.94 -4.19
CA PRO A 148 -10.53 -18.67 -3.00
C PRO A 148 -9.74 -18.30 -1.75
N ALA A 149 -10.41 -18.18 -0.60
CA ALA A 149 -9.82 -17.65 0.63
C ALA A 149 -8.58 -18.42 1.11
N ASP A 150 -8.54 -19.74 0.91
CA ASP A 150 -7.41 -20.60 1.25
C ASP A 150 -6.19 -20.41 0.32
N ARG A 151 -6.37 -19.74 -0.82
CA ARG A 151 -5.36 -19.40 -1.80
C ARG A 151 -5.04 -17.91 -1.86
N ARG A 152 -5.76 -17.07 -1.08
CA ARG A 152 -5.66 -15.62 -1.08
C ARG A 152 -4.54 -15.14 -0.15
N PHE A 153 -3.28 -15.40 -0.54
CA PHE A 153 -2.10 -14.92 0.16
C PHE A 153 -0.93 -14.75 -0.81
N SER A 154 -0.11 -13.74 -0.59
CA SER A 154 1.09 -13.47 -1.38
C SER A 154 2.39 -13.71 -0.63
N VAL A 155 2.33 -13.89 0.70
CA VAL A 155 3.50 -14.12 1.57
C VAL A 155 3.18 -15.20 2.60
N ARG A 156 4.20 -15.96 3.01
CA ARG A 156 4.18 -16.78 4.23
C ARG A 156 5.11 -16.15 5.26
N HIS A 157 4.55 -15.80 6.42
CA HIS A 157 5.31 -15.20 7.53
C HIS A 157 5.19 -16.05 8.79
N ALA A 158 6.26 -16.73 9.19
CA ALA A 158 6.28 -17.65 10.33
C ALA A 158 5.12 -18.67 10.30
N GLY A 159 4.91 -19.32 9.16
CA GLY A 159 3.87 -20.31 8.92
C GLY A 159 2.48 -19.72 8.62
N ARG A 160 2.30 -18.42 8.67
CA ARG A 160 1.00 -17.76 8.43
C ARG A 160 0.92 -17.22 7.01
N PRO A 161 -0.11 -17.58 6.23
CA PRO A 161 -0.39 -16.95 4.95
C PRO A 161 -0.92 -15.52 5.17
N VAL A 162 -0.37 -14.54 4.44
CA VAL A 162 -0.75 -13.13 4.50
C VAL A 162 -0.83 -12.59 3.07
N LEU A 163 -1.84 -11.77 2.77
CA LEU A 163 -1.93 -11.03 1.52
C LEU A 163 -1.38 -9.63 1.75
N LEU A 164 -0.27 -9.29 1.08
CA LEU A 164 0.39 -7.97 1.17
C LEU A 164 0.49 -7.29 -0.19
N ASP A 165 0.40 -8.07 -1.26
CA ASP A 165 0.45 -7.60 -2.65
C ASP A 165 -0.98 -7.56 -3.19
N HIS A 166 -1.40 -6.38 -3.64
CA HIS A 166 -2.79 -6.12 -4.02
C HIS A 166 -2.90 -5.50 -5.41
N ILE A 167 -4.05 -5.72 -6.05
CA ILE A 167 -4.50 -5.01 -7.24
C ILE A 167 -5.89 -4.45 -6.96
N LEU A 168 -5.99 -3.13 -6.83
CA LEU A 168 -7.23 -2.41 -6.61
C LEU A 168 -7.65 -1.75 -7.93
N VAL A 169 -8.92 -1.83 -8.28
CA VAL A 169 -9.43 -1.27 -9.54
C VAL A 169 -10.64 -0.37 -9.31
N SER A 170 -10.78 0.66 -10.15
CA SER A 170 -12.02 1.44 -10.22
C SER A 170 -13.18 0.60 -10.76
N GLN A 171 -14.41 1.01 -10.45
CA GLN A 171 -15.61 0.34 -10.92
C GLN A 171 -15.64 0.18 -12.46
N SER A 172 -15.11 1.16 -13.19
CA SER A 172 -15.01 1.13 -14.66
C SER A 172 -14.08 0.03 -15.20
N VAL A 173 -13.10 -0.43 -14.40
CA VAL A 173 -12.19 -1.53 -14.74
C VAL A 173 -12.67 -2.87 -14.18
N GLN A 174 -13.41 -2.87 -13.08
CA GLN A 174 -13.83 -4.08 -12.38
C GLN A 174 -14.59 -5.05 -13.30
N SER A 175 -15.46 -4.54 -14.19
CA SER A 175 -16.25 -5.38 -15.12
C SER A 175 -15.42 -6.02 -16.23
N SER A 176 -14.18 -5.57 -16.45
CA SER A 176 -13.24 -6.11 -17.43
C SER A 176 -12.31 -7.18 -16.88
N VAL A 177 -12.35 -7.46 -15.59
CA VAL A 177 -11.55 -8.53 -14.97
C VAL A 177 -12.00 -9.89 -15.51
N ARG A 178 -11.07 -10.64 -16.13
CA ARG A 178 -11.33 -11.98 -16.66
C ARG A 178 -10.92 -13.09 -15.72
N SER A 179 -9.72 -12.96 -15.18
CA SER A 179 -9.15 -13.95 -14.25
C SER A 179 -8.22 -13.28 -13.26
N VAL A 180 -8.15 -13.86 -12.07
CA VAL A 180 -7.18 -13.46 -11.04
C VAL A 180 -6.55 -14.72 -10.47
N GLU A 181 -5.22 -14.74 -10.39
CA GLU A 181 -4.46 -15.84 -9.81
C GLU A 181 -3.32 -15.29 -8.93
N ILE A 182 -3.07 -15.97 -7.81
CA ILE A 182 -1.88 -15.74 -6.98
C ILE A 182 -0.99 -16.96 -7.11
N LEU A 183 0.23 -16.78 -7.61
CA LEU A 183 1.17 -17.85 -7.93
C LEU A 183 1.91 -18.30 -6.67
N ASN A 184 1.18 -18.73 -5.65
CA ASN A 184 1.68 -19.05 -4.31
C ASN A 184 1.88 -20.55 -4.04
N ARG A 185 1.87 -21.40 -5.09
CA ARG A 185 2.19 -22.81 -4.94
C ARG A 185 3.65 -22.96 -4.53
N ASP A 186 3.90 -23.71 -3.46
CA ASP A 186 5.24 -23.97 -2.91
C ASP A 186 6.01 -22.69 -2.51
N LEU A 187 5.28 -21.63 -2.14
CA LEU A 187 5.88 -20.39 -1.70
C LEU A 187 6.68 -20.61 -0.39
N ALA A 188 7.97 -20.24 -0.41
CA ALA A 188 8.83 -20.27 0.75
C ALA A 188 8.40 -19.27 1.83
N ASP A 189 8.66 -19.59 3.09
CA ASP A 189 8.36 -18.72 4.22
C ASP A 189 9.52 -17.75 4.46
N GLU A 190 9.23 -16.44 4.48
CA GLU A 190 10.26 -15.39 4.61
C GLU A 190 10.99 -15.40 5.97
N VAL A 191 10.49 -16.12 6.98
CA VAL A 191 11.10 -16.22 8.30
C VAL A 191 11.82 -17.56 8.48
N THR A 192 11.15 -18.68 8.17
CA THR A 192 11.73 -20.02 8.41
C THR A 192 12.71 -20.44 7.34
N ASP A 193 12.55 -19.92 6.12
CA ASP A 193 13.38 -20.26 4.96
C ASP A 193 14.37 -19.13 4.59
N ALA A 194 14.48 -18.08 5.42
CA ALA A 194 15.27 -16.87 5.16
C ALA A 194 16.77 -17.14 4.84
N GLU A 195 17.33 -18.22 5.37
CA GLU A 195 18.74 -18.58 5.17
C GLU A 195 18.96 -19.52 3.97
N GLN A 196 17.88 -19.99 3.34
CA GLN A 196 17.97 -20.88 2.19
C GLN A 196 18.24 -20.10 0.89
N PRO A 197 19.04 -20.65 -0.04
CA PRO A 197 19.20 -20.03 -1.35
C PRO A 197 17.85 -20.00 -2.07
N LEU A 198 17.27 -18.82 -2.22
CA LEU A 198 16.00 -18.63 -2.93
C LEU A 198 16.27 -18.33 -4.40
N ALA A 199 15.71 -19.12 -5.30
CA ALA A 199 15.79 -18.87 -6.74
C ALA A 199 14.83 -17.77 -7.22
N GLY A 200 14.02 -17.18 -6.33
CA GLY A 200 12.96 -16.22 -6.65
C GLY A 200 12.71 -15.22 -5.54
N SER A 201 11.45 -14.95 -5.26
CA SER A 201 10.98 -14.02 -4.23
C SER A 201 10.22 -14.75 -3.13
N PHE A 202 10.22 -14.22 -1.91
CA PHE A 202 9.30 -14.64 -0.84
C PHE A 202 7.86 -14.14 -1.07
N HIS A 203 7.66 -13.26 -2.07
CA HIS A 203 6.35 -12.81 -2.50
C HIS A 203 5.91 -13.58 -3.74
N ALA A 204 4.68 -14.07 -3.73
CA ALA A 204 4.01 -14.62 -4.89
C ALA A 204 3.51 -13.51 -5.80
N ALA A 205 3.62 -13.69 -7.10
CA ALA A 205 3.03 -12.77 -8.04
C ALA A 205 1.49 -12.85 -7.99
N VAL A 206 0.85 -11.71 -7.88
CA VAL A 206 -0.59 -11.53 -8.12
C VAL A 206 -0.77 -11.16 -9.58
N VAL A 207 -1.56 -11.94 -10.31
CA VAL A 207 -1.79 -11.79 -11.75
C VAL A 207 -3.27 -11.58 -11.99
N ALA A 208 -3.61 -10.52 -12.70
CA ALA A 208 -4.98 -10.28 -13.16
C ALA A 208 -4.98 -10.06 -14.68
N GLU A 209 -5.94 -10.67 -15.35
CA GLU A 209 -6.19 -10.47 -16.79
C GLU A 209 -7.43 -9.61 -16.97
N PHE A 210 -7.33 -8.65 -17.89
CA PHE A 210 -8.38 -7.70 -18.18
C PHE A 210 -8.74 -7.70 -19.67
N ASP A 211 -10.01 -7.52 -19.96
CA ASP A 211 -10.56 -7.33 -21.31
C ASP A 211 -10.94 -5.84 -21.46
N LEU A 212 -9.94 -5.00 -21.77
CA LEU A 212 -10.02 -3.53 -21.77
C LEU A 212 -10.40 -2.97 -23.13
#